data_df5a73be81638c0655f7022139589bbf
#
_entry.id   df5a73be81638c0655f7022139589bbf
#
_cell.length_a   1.000
_cell.length_b   1.000
_cell.length_c   1.000
_cell.angle_alpha   90.00
_cell.angle_beta   90.00
_cell.angle_gamma   90.00
#
_symmetry.space_group_name_H-M   'P 1'
#
loop_
_entity.id
_entity.type
_entity.pdbx_description
1 polymer ?
#
loop_
_entity_poly.entity_id
_entity_poly.type
_entity_poly.pdbx_seq_one_letter_code
_entity_poly.pdbx_strand_id
1 'polypeptide(L)'
;MTQSIDQLHLLILNVGLAIHNADWNWKNVSSPFTRLYYIMEGTAQIIFPDGMQELKPHHLYLVPSFTTHSYQCNSHFTHYYLHIYEDHQSESGILEDWNFPIEIPAGNLELPLIKRLCEINPTMQLPQSDPTSYDNNPTLIRNIIKNKQRTFCDKVESRGIVYQLIARFLKDAKPKVEVNDNRIQKVLSHIRKNIYKTVDIDSLAAISCLSKDHFIRLFKKEVGTTPLQYINQKKIEKAQLILITEDIPVKNIGIGRAHV
;
A
#
# COMPACT_ATOMS: atom_id res chain seq x y z
N MET A 1 -2.00 -6.65 19.17
CA MET A 1 -3.39 -6.62 18.69
C MET A 1 -3.66 -7.89 17.91
N THR A 2 -4.74 -8.59 18.21
CA THR A 2 -5.25 -9.67 17.34
C THR A 2 -5.82 -8.98 16.09
N GLN A 3 -5.14 -9.11 14.95
CA GLN A 3 -5.69 -8.63 13.68
C GLN A 3 -6.81 -9.58 13.27
N SER A 4 -7.98 -9.03 12.92
CA SER A 4 -9.07 -9.80 12.36
C SER A 4 -9.00 -9.75 10.84
N ILE A 5 -9.13 -10.90 10.18
CA ILE A 5 -9.22 -10.98 8.72
C ILE A 5 -10.43 -10.21 8.19
N ASP A 6 -11.49 -10.07 9.00
CA ASP A 6 -12.69 -9.32 8.64
C ASP A 6 -12.43 -7.81 8.48
N GLN A 7 -11.33 -7.32 9.04
CA GLN A 7 -10.90 -5.93 8.94
C GLN A 7 -9.91 -5.69 7.79
N LEU A 8 -9.50 -6.74 7.08
CA LEU A 8 -8.56 -6.65 5.98
C LEU A 8 -9.31 -6.53 4.65
N HIS A 9 -9.19 -5.37 4.00
CA HIS A 9 -9.83 -5.09 2.72
C HIS A 9 -8.78 -4.70 1.68
N LEU A 10 -8.14 -5.71 1.04
CA LEU A 10 -7.18 -5.50 -0.03
C LEU A 10 -7.88 -5.44 -1.39
N LEU A 11 -7.52 -4.46 -2.19
CA LEU A 11 -8.04 -4.24 -3.53
C LEU A 11 -6.90 -4.10 -4.53
N ILE A 12 -7.20 -4.41 -5.80
CA ILE A 12 -6.27 -4.24 -6.93
C ILE A 12 -6.60 -2.93 -7.62
N LEU A 13 -5.57 -2.13 -7.90
CA LEU A 13 -5.67 -0.96 -8.75
C LEU A 13 -5.32 -1.31 -10.20
N ASN A 14 -4.21 -2.04 -10.41
CA ASN A 14 -3.75 -2.50 -11.72
C ASN A 14 -3.14 -3.89 -11.61
N VAL A 15 -3.18 -4.64 -12.71
CA VAL A 15 -2.50 -5.93 -12.86
C VAL A 15 -2.19 -6.19 -14.33
N GLY A 16 -1.03 -6.75 -14.62
CA GLY A 16 -0.65 -7.09 -16.00
C GLY A 16 0.74 -7.69 -16.11
N LEU A 17 1.13 -7.99 -17.35
CA LEU A 17 2.47 -8.39 -17.75
C LEU A 17 3.16 -7.20 -18.41
N ALA A 18 4.39 -6.94 -18.03
CA ALA A 18 5.26 -5.93 -18.63
C ALA A 18 6.50 -6.59 -19.24
N ILE A 19 6.89 -6.13 -20.43
CA ILE A 19 8.08 -6.55 -21.16
C ILE A 19 8.91 -5.31 -21.44
N HIS A 20 10.17 -5.32 -21.03
CA HIS A 20 11.09 -4.21 -21.14
C HIS A 20 12.34 -4.62 -21.94
N ASN A 21 12.87 -3.65 -22.67
CA ASN A 21 14.11 -3.80 -23.43
C ASN A 21 15.03 -2.61 -23.12
N ALA A 22 15.64 -2.63 -21.93
CA ALA A 22 16.48 -1.56 -21.38
C ALA A 22 15.75 -0.19 -21.21
N ASP A 23 14.44 -0.18 -21.11
CA ASP A 23 13.60 1.02 -21.07
C ASP A 23 12.91 1.26 -19.72
N TRP A 24 13.10 0.38 -18.74
CA TRP A 24 12.51 0.52 -17.40
C TRP A 24 13.46 1.26 -16.44
N ASN A 25 13.64 2.55 -16.70
CA ASN A 25 14.61 3.41 -16.00
C ASN A 25 13.92 4.67 -15.48
N TRP A 26 13.33 4.59 -14.28
CA TRP A 26 12.58 5.66 -13.65
C TRP A 26 13.21 6.07 -12.31
N LYS A 27 13.25 7.36 -12.01
CA LYS A 27 13.85 7.89 -10.78
C LYS A 27 12.79 8.48 -9.85
N ASN A 28 13.02 8.33 -8.54
CA ASN A 28 12.21 8.94 -7.48
C ASN A 28 10.71 8.60 -7.59
N VAL A 29 10.40 7.36 -7.94
CA VAL A 29 9.03 6.86 -7.99
C VAL A 29 8.51 6.70 -6.57
N SER A 30 7.32 7.23 -6.30
CA SER A 30 6.62 7.05 -5.02
C SER A 30 5.13 7.08 -5.29
N SER A 31 4.38 6.08 -4.82
CA SER A 31 2.94 5.98 -5.07
C SER A 31 2.20 5.56 -3.80
N PRO A 32 0.94 5.96 -3.65
CA PRO A 32 0.14 5.65 -2.46
C PRO A 32 -0.44 4.23 -2.45
N PHE A 33 0.12 3.34 -3.26
CA PHE A 33 -0.23 1.91 -3.31
C PHE A 33 1.02 1.04 -3.25
N THR A 34 0.84 -0.18 -2.80
CA THR A 34 1.89 -1.20 -2.73
C THR A 34 2.04 -1.88 -4.08
N ARG A 35 3.28 -2.07 -4.52
CA ARG A 35 3.61 -2.81 -5.75
C ARG A 35 4.08 -4.21 -5.41
N LEU A 36 3.54 -5.20 -6.11
CA LEU A 36 3.99 -6.58 -6.08
C LEU A 36 4.44 -6.98 -7.48
N TYR A 37 5.63 -7.55 -7.59
CA TYR A 37 6.19 -8.04 -8.84
C TYR A 37 6.44 -9.54 -8.75
N TYR A 38 6.20 -10.26 -9.85
CA TYR A 38 6.70 -11.61 -10.08
C TYR A 38 7.61 -11.56 -11.30
N ILE A 39 8.88 -11.94 -11.14
CA ILE A 39 9.86 -11.87 -12.21
C ILE A 39 9.82 -13.17 -13.02
N MET A 40 9.60 -13.02 -14.33
CA MET A 40 9.57 -14.14 -15.28
C MET A 40 10.97 -14.47 -15.82
N GLU A 41 11.63 -13.43 -16.35
CA GLU A 41 12.95 -13.58 -16.99
C GLU A 41 13.71 -12.26 -17.02
N GLY A 42 15.02 -12.34 -17.24
CA GLY A 42 15.89 -11.20 -17.22
C GLY A 42 16.23 -10.71 -15.82
N THR A 43 16.91 -9.58 -15.74
CA THR A 43 17.29 -8.92 -14.48
C THR A 43 17.07 -7.42 -14.56
N ALA A 44 16.64 -6.84 -13.45
CA ALA A 44 16.55 -5.41 -13.25
C ALA A 44 16.86 -5.09 -11.79
N GLN A 45 16.86 -3.83 -11.42
CA GLN A 45 17.19 -3.39 -10.08
C GLN A 45 16.14 -2.38 -9.58
N ILE A 46 15.83 -2.47 -8.28
CA ILE A 46 15.16 -1.41 -7.54
C ILE A 46 16.19 -0.78 -6.62
N ILE A 47 16.34 0.54 -6.72
CA ILE A 47 17.28 1.33 -5.92
C ILE A 47 16.46 2.08 -4.87
N PHE A 48 16.66 1.75 -3.61
CA PHE A 48 16.10 2.44 -2.45
C PHE A 48 17.12 3.44 -1.88
N PRO A 49 16.71 4.38 -1.02
CA PRO A 49 17.64 5.31 -0.37
C PRO A 49 18.73 4.63 0.46
N ASP A 50 18.44 3.46 1.00
CA ASP A 50 19.28 2.67 1.91
C ASP A 50 19.96 1.46 1.25
N GLY A 51 19.73 1.22 -0.03
CA GLY A 51 20.35 0.10 -0.74
C GLY A 51 19.72 -0.23 -2.09
N MET A 52 20.21 -1.28 -2.70
CA MET A 52 19.77 -1.77 -4.00
C MET A 52 19.31 -3.22 -3.86
N GLN A 53 18.20 -3.53 -4.54
CA GLN A 53 17.65 -4.87 -4.67
C GLN A 53 17.68 -5.33 -6.12
N GLU A 54 18.38 -6.41 -6.40
CA GLU A 54 18.32 -7.08 -7.70
C GLU A 54 17.03 -7.88 -7.82
N LEU A 55 16.38 -7.78 -8.97
CA LEU A 55 15.17 -8.53 -9.31
C LEU A 55 15.55 -9.77 -10.11
N LYS A 56 15.29 -10.95 -9.55
CA LYS A 56 15.68 -12.27 -10.10
C LYS A 56 14.46 -13.06 -10.56
N PRO A 57 14.60 -13.88 -11.64
CA PRO A 57 13.53 -14.78 -12.06
C PRO A 57 13.03 -15.68 -10.93
N HIS A 58 11.72 -15.99 -10.98
CA HIS A 58 11.03 -16.87 -10.05
C HIS A 58 11.04 -16.38 -8.58
N HIS A 59 11.08 -15.06 -8.39
CA HIS A 59 10.91 -14.41 -7.09
C HIS A 59 9.76 -13.40 -7.13
N LEU A 60 9.20 -13.17 -5.97
CA LEU A 60 8.22 -12.12 -5.70
C LEU A 60 8.91 -10.98 -4.98
N TYR A 61 8.58 -9.76 -5.37
CA TYR A 61 9.06 -8.52 -4.75
C TYR A 61 7.91 -7.64 -4.33
N LEU A 62 8.02 -7.04 -3.15
CA LEU A 62 7.01 -6.14 -2.63
C LEU A 62 7.63 -4.80 -2.28
N VAL A 63 7.16 -3.73 -2.96
CA VAL A 63 7.52 -2.35 -2.67
C VAL A 63 6.34 -1.69 -1.97
N PRO A 64 6.47 -1.32 -0.69
CA PRO A 64 5.37 -0.71 0.07
C PRO A 64 4.94 0.64 -0.50
N SER A 65 3.70 1.03 -0.23
CA SER A 65 3.19 2.37 -0.53
C SER A 65 4.07 3.44 0.11
N PHE A 66 4.15 4.63 -0.53
CA PHE A 66 4.93 5.79 -0.09
C PHE A 66 6.44 5.56 0.04
N THR A 67 6.96 4.44 -0.49
CA THR A 67 8.39 4.16 -0.53
C THR A 67 9.01 4.77 -1.77
N THR A 68 9.89 5.77 -1.59
CA THR A 68 10.64 6.36 -2.71
C THR A 68 11.70 5.39 -3.20
N HIS A 69 11.70 5.10 -4.48
CA HIS A 69 12.65 4.19 -5.13
C HIS A 69 12.88 4.56 -6.59
N SER A 70 13.87 3.95 -7.21
CA SER A 70 14.17 4.10 -8.64
C SER A 70 14.29 2.72 -9.26
N TYR A 71 14.05 2.64 -10.57
CA TYR A 71 14.24 1.41 -11.35
C TYR A 71 15.42 1.55 -12.29
N GLN A 72 16.15 0.46 -12.50
CA GLN A 72 17.19 0.34 -13.50
C GLN A 72 17.11 -1.00 -14.21
N CYS A 73 17.02 -0.96 -15.54
CA CYS A 73 16.99 -2.12 -16.42
C CYS A 73 17.83 -1.85 -17.66
N ASN A 74 18.88 -2.66 -17.87
CA ASN A 74 19.86 -2.47 -18.95
C ASN A 74 19.72 -3.51 -20.07
N SER A 75 18.73 -4.40 -19.98
CA SER A 75 18.56 -5.52 -20.92
C SER A 75 17.09 -5.93 -21.02
N HIS A 76 16.83 -7.08 -21.63
CA HIS A 76 15.50 -7.67 -21.63
C HIS A 76 15.08 -8.05 -20.20
N PHE A 77 13.84 -7.70 -19.85
CA PHE A 77 13.26 -7.97 -18.54
C PHE A 77 11.75 -8.12 -18.64
N THR A 78 11.22 -9.23 -18.16
CA THR A 78 9.79 -9.54 -18.18
C THR A 78 9.28 -9.83 -16.78
N HIS A 79 8.23 -9.15 -16.36
CA HIS A 79 7.62 -9.35 -15.06
C HIS A 79 6.12 -9.13 -15.07
N TYR A 80 5.42 -9.82 -14.18
CA TYR A 80 4.05 -9.45 -13.79
C TYR A 80 4.10 -8.37 -12.73
N TYR A 81 3.15 -7.42 -12.78
CA TYR A 81 2.97 -6.38 -11.77
C TYR A 81 1.54 -6.39 -11.23
N LEU A 82 1.43 -6.13 -9.94
CA LEU A 82 0.16 -5.88 -9.24
C LEU A 82 0.33 -4.61 -8.42
N HIS A 83 -0.63 -3.70 -8.53
CA HIS A 83 -0.76 -2.54 -7.65
C HIS A 83 -1.91 -2.80 -6.69
N ILE A 84 -1.60 -2.80 -5.39
CA ILE A 84 -2.50 -3.22 -4.32
C ILE A 84 -2.63 -2.09 -3.31
N TYR A 85 -3.83 -1.88 -2.80
CA TYR A 85 -4.08 -0.91 -1.72
C TYR A 85 -5.07 -1.46 -0.71
N GLU A 86 -5.06 -0.91 0.50
CA GLU A 86 -6.10 -1.15 1.47
C GLU A 86 -7.23 -0.15 1.26
N ASP A 87 -8.45 -0.66 1.14
CA ASP A 87 -9.66 0.15 1.04
C ASP A 87 -9.83 1.03 2.29
N HIS A 88 -10.53 2.17 2.13
CA HIS A 88 -10.86 3.08 3.24
C HIS A 88 -11.67 2.41 4.36
N GLN A 89 -12.36 1.30 4.08
CA GLN A 89 -13.05 0.47 5.07
C GLN A 89 -12.11 -0.45 5.86
N SER A 90 -10.84 -0.60 5.41
CA SER A 90 -9.87 -1.43 6.11
C SER A 90 -9.44 -0.76 7.42
N GLU A 91 -9.61 -1.48 8.52
CA GLU A 91 -9.11 -1.08 9.83
C GLU A 91 -7.79 -1.78 10.19
N SER A 92 -7.31 -2.67 9.31
CA SER A 92 -6.15 -3.52 9.60
C SER A 92 -4.83 -2.78 9.57
N GLY A 93 -4.66 -1.84 8.64
CA GLY A 93 -3.40 -1.13 8.41
C GLY A 93 -2.23 -2.04 8.03
N ILE A 94 -2.48 -3.25 7.53
CA ILE A 94 -1.42 -4.24 7.27
C ILE A 94 -0.39 -3.70 6.30
N LEU A 95 -0.79 -3.16 5.15
CA LEU A 95 0.17 -2.63 4.18
C LEU A 95 0.92 -1.38 4.66
N GLU A 96 0.33 -0.64 5.60
CA GLU A 96 0.91 0.60 6.13
C GLU A 96 1.80 0.39 7.35
N ASP A 97 1.39 -0.51 8.27
CA ASP A 97 1.97 -0.61 9.61
C ASP A 97 2.97 -1.77 9.75
N TRP A 98 3.15 -2.58 8.69
CA TRP A 98 4.05 -3.73 8.73
C TRP A 98 5.24 -3.55 7.79
N ASN A 99 6.41 -3.99 8.22
CA ASN A 99 7.59 -4.20 7.39
C ASN A 99 7.52 -5.60 6.80
N PHE A 100 7.36 -5.65 5.50
CA PHE A 100 7.42 -6.89 4.73
C PHE A 100 8.85 -7.16 4.26
N PRO A 101 9.24 -8.43 4.06
CA PRO A 101 10.43 -8.74 3.28
C PRO A 101 10.24 -8.17 1.87
N ILE A 102 11.29 -7.56 1.31
CA ILE A 102 11.23 -7.02 -0.05
C ILE A 102 11.19 -8.14 -1.08
N GLU A 103 11.89 -9.24 -0.83
CA GLU A 103 12.03 -10.40 -1.70
C GLU A 103 11.60 -11.67 -0.98
N ILE A 104 10.86 -12.52 -1.68
CA ILE A 104 10.60 -13.91 -1.28
C ILE A 104 10.70 -14.83 -2.51
N PRO A 105 11.18 -16.08 -2.37
CA PRO A 105 11.15 -17.05 -3.46
C PRO A 105 9.70 -17.43 -3.80
N ALA A 106 9.40 -17.51 -5.09
CA ALA A 106 8.11 -18.01 -5.55
C ALA A 106 8.07 -19.54 -5.48
N GLY A 107 6.89 -20.07 -5.15
CA GLY A 107 6.59 -21.49 -5.25
C GLY A 107 5.85 -21.82 -6.56
N ASN A 108 5.16 -22.95 -6.55
CA ASN A 108 4.43 -23.43 -7.74
C ASN A 108 3.06 -22.76 -7.94
N LEU A 109 2.54 -22.05 -6.94
CA LEU A 109 1.19 -21.49 -6.96
C LEU A 109 1.13 -20.03 -7.41
N GLU A 110 2.16 -19.24 -7.14
CA GLU A 110 2.13 -17.79 -7.32
C GLU A 110 1.95 -17.39 -8.79
N LEU A 111 2.71 -18.01 -9.69
CA LEU A 111 2.59 -17.72 -11.12
C LEU A 111 1.20 -18.08 -11.70
N PRO A 112 0.62 -19.29 -11.46
CA PRO A 112 -0.77 -19.58 -11.84
C PRO A 112 -1.79 -18.59 -11.29
N LEU A 113 -1.67 -18.20 -10.02
CA LEU A 113 -2.56 -17.22 -9.39
C LEU A 113 -2.48 -15.85 -10.06
N ILE A 114 -1.27 -15.37 -10.37
CA ILE A 114 -1.06 -14.08 -11.03
C ILE A 114 -1.57 -14.10 -12.47
N LYS A 115 -1.32 -15.18 -13.22
CA LYS A 115 -1.89 -15.37 -14.57
C LYS A 115 -3.41 -15.33 -14.53
N ARG A 116 -4.01 -16.10 -13.63
CA ARG A 116 -5.47 -16.10 -13.45
C ARG A 116 -5.99 -14.70 -13.09
N LEU A 117 -5.28 -13.97 -12.25
CA LEU A 117 -5.63 -12.60 -11.89
C LEU A 117 -5.63 -11.67 -13.12
N CYS A 118 -4.67 -11.81 -14.02
CA CYS A 118 -4.64 -11.06 -15.29
C CYS A 118 -5.81 -11.44 -16.21
N GLU A 119 -6.14 -12.73 -16.32
CA GLU A 119 -7.24 -13.22 -17.17
C GLU A 119 -8.60 -12.66 -16.75
N ILE A 120 -8.90 -12.64 -15.45
CA ILE A 120 -10.18 -12.12 -14.94
C ILE A 120 -10.21 -10.60 -14.84
N ASN A 121 -9.09 -9.92 -15.10
CA ASN A 121 -8.96 -8.47 -15.02
C ASN A 121 -8.32 -7.85 -16.29
N PRO A 122 -8.75 -8.20 -17.51
CA PRO A 122 -8.07 -7.75 -18.73
C PRO A 122 -8.07 -6.23 -18.92
N THR A 123 -9.05 -5.53 -18.33
CA THR A 123 -9.18 -4.07 -18.43
C THR A 123 -8.35 -3.30 -17.41
N MET A 124 -7.68 -3.99 -16.50
CA MET A 124 -6.86 -3.37 -15.45
C MET A 124 -5.38 -3.29 -15.79
N GLN A 125 -5.00 -3.67 -17.00
CA GLN A 125 -3.63 -3.49 -17.49
C GLN A 125 -3.30 -2.00 -17.64
N LEU A 126 -2.06 -1.66 -17.32
CA LEU A 126 -1.52 -0.33 -17.56
C LEU A 126 -1.32 -0.12 -19.07
N PRO A 127 -1.69 1.04 -19.61
CA PRO A 127 -1.45 1.34 -21.03
C PRO A 127 0.03 1.53 -21.35
N GLN A 128 0.82 1.94 -20.36
CA GLN A 128 2.26 2.19 -20.46
C GLN A 128 2.91 1.87 -19.11
N SER A 129 4.22 1.54 -19.13
CA SER A 129 4.99 1.24 -17.93
C SER A 129 5.57 2.47 -17.23
N ASP A 130 5.34 3.67 -17.77
CA ASP A 130 5.79 4.94 -17.20
C ASP A 130 4.99 5.28 -15.93
N PRO A 131 5.61 5.34 -14.75
CA PRO A 131 4.92 5.69 -13.51
C PRO A 131 4.22 7.05 -13.56
N THR A 132 4.77 8.03 -14.29
CA THR A 132 4.17 9.36 -14.42
C THR A 132 2.87 9.33 -15.22
N SER A 133 2.68 8.35 -16.09
CA SER A 133 1.49 8.19 -16.92
C SER A 133 0.34 7.52 -16.19
N TYR A 134 0.62 6.55 -15.33
CA TYR A 134 -0.43 5.81 -14.62
C TYR A 134 -0.67 6.32 -13.19
N ASP A 135 0.23 7.10 -12.63
CA ASP A 135 0.02 7.80 -11.36
C ASP A 135 -0.69 9.15 -11.54
N ASN A 136 -1.02 9.54 -12.77
CA ASN A 136 -1.79 10.74 -13.04
C ASN A 136 -3.31 10.51 -12.92
N ASN A 137 -4.03 11.55 -12.54
CA ASN A 137 -5.46 11.50 -12.24
C ASN A 137 -6.34 10.91 -13.37
N PRO A 138 -6.21 11.28 -14.67
CA PRO A 138 -7.08 10.74 -15.72
C PRO A 138 -6.97 9.23 -15.93
N THR A 139 -5.79 8.66 -15.82
CA THR A 139 -5.57 7.21 -15.94
C THR A 139 -6.15 6.48 -14.74
N LEU A 140 -5.99 7.01 -13.55
CA LEU A 140 -6.51 6.47 -12.31
C LEU A 140 -8.05 6.49 -12.29
N ILE A 141 -8.67 7.59 -12.67
CA ILE A 141 -10.14 7.69 -12.80
C ILE A 141 -10.68 6.62 -13.76
N ARG A 142 -10.02 6.43 -14.91
CA ARG A 142 -10.40 5.40 -15.88
C ARG A 142 -10.33 3.99 -15.25
N ASN A 143 -9.29 3.69 -14.50
CA ASN A 143 -9.13 2.42 -13.81
C ASN A 143 -10.20 2.20 -12.73
N ILE A 144 -10.57 3.25 -12.00
CA ILE A 144 -11.66 3.20 -11.01
C ILE A 144 -12.99 2.85 -11.67
N ILE A 145 -13.32 3.52 -12.79
CA ILE A 145 -14.55 3.24 -13.55
C ILE A 145 -14.57 1.80 -14.02
N LYS A 146 -13.46 1.30 -14.58
CA LYS A 146 -13.32 -0.09 -14.99
C LYS A 146 -13.50 -1.07 -13.81
N ASN A 147 -12.92 -0.74 -12.65
CA ASN A 147 -13.07 -1.53 -11.44
C ASN A 147 -14.52 -1.63 -10.97
N LYS A 148 -15.27 -0.54 -11.05
CA LYS A 148 -16.70 -0.52 -10.67
C LYS A 148 -17.55 -1.42 -11.59
N GLN A 149 -17.18 -1.56 -12.86
CA GLN A 149 -17.90 -2.36 -13.87
C GLN A 149 -17.62 -3.86 -13.81
N ARG A 150 -16.65 -4.31 -13.01
CA ARG A 150 -16.32 -5.74 -12.86
C ARG A 150 -17.47 -6.51 -12.21
N THR A 151 -17.63 -7.78 -12.59
CA THR A 151 -18.63 -8.65 -11.96
C THR A 151 -18.31 -8.89 -10.49
N PHE A 152 -19.33 -9.24 -9.71
CA PHE A 152 -19.11 -9.59 -8.30
C PHE A 152 -18.20 -10.81 -8.15
N CYS A 153 -18.37 -11.80 -9.02
CA CYS A 153 -17.53 -13.00 -9.05
C CYS A 153 -16.06 -12.66 -9.25
N ASP A 154 -15.72 -11.83 -10.27
CA ASP A 154 -14.33 -11.42 -10.53
C ASP A 154 -13.74 -10.64 -9.36
N LYS A 155 -14.54 -9.81 -8.67
CA LYS A 155 -14.09 -9.09 -7.47
C LYS A 155 -13.76 -10.02 -6.32
N VAL A 156 -14.60 -11.04 -6.07
CA VAL A 156 -14.39 -12.05 -5.02
C VAL A 156 -13.16 -12.89 -5.33
N GLU A 157 -13.04 -13.42 -6.55
CA GLU A 157 -11.89 -14.24 -6.97
C GLU A 157 -10.59 -13.44 -6.89
N SER A 158 -10.58 -12.21 -7.41
CA SER A 158 -9.41 -11.33 -7.34
C SER A 158 -8.97 -11.05 -5.91
N ARG A 159 -9.91 -10.78 -5.01
CA ARG A 159 -9.60 -10.55 -3.59
C ARG A 159 -9.01 -11.79 -2.94
N GLY A 160 -9.56 -12.97 -3.23
CA GLY A 160 -9.03 -14.24 -2.74
C GLY A 160 -7.58 -14.49 -3.20
N ILE A 161 -7.27 -14.22 -4.47
CA ILE A 161 -5.92 -14.34 -5.01
C ILE A 161 -4.96 -13.36 -4.33
N VAL A 162 -5.34 -12.08 -4.18
CA VAL A 162 -4.51 -11.07 -3.51
C VAL A 162 -4.20 -11.47 -2.09
N TYR A 163 -5.18 -11.99 -1.35
CA TYR A 163 -4.96 -12.46 0.02
C TYR A 163 -3.95 -13.61 0.08
N GLN A 164 -4.02 -14.56 -0.86
CA GLN A 164 -3.05 -15.65 -0.94
C GLN A 164 -1.63 -15.13 -1.22
N LEU A 165 -1.47 -14.18 -2.14
CA LEU A 165 -0.17 -13.59 -2.46
C LEU A 165 0.41 -12.80 -1.28
N ILE A 166 -0.37 -11.95 -0.63
CA ILE A 166 0.07 -11.17 0.53
C ILE A 166 0.35 -12.06 1.73
N ALA A 167 -0.41 -13.15 1.93
CA ALA A 167 -0.16 -14.10 3.00
C ALA A 167 1.25 -14.74 2.93
N ARG A 168 1.85 -14.83 1.73
CA ARG A 168 3.22 -15.31 1.57
C ARG A 168 4.23 -14.37 2.24
N PHE A 169 4.05 -13.07 2.06
CA PHE A 169 4.90 -12.05 2.67
C PHE A 169 4.64 -11.87 4.16
N LEU A 170 3.40 -12.11 4.62
CA LEU A 170 3.03 -11.98 6.04
C LEU A 170 3.75 -12.96 6.95
N LYS A 171 4.26 -14.09 6.44
CA LYS A 171 4.99 -15.07 7.25
C LYS A 171 6.21 -14.48 7.95
N ASP A 172 6.91 -13.56 7.26
CA ASP A 172 8.15 -12.95 7.74
C ASP A 172 8.00 -11.44 7.99
N ALA A 173 6.77 -10.92 7.90
CA ALA A 173 6.49 -9.52 8.15
C ALA A 173 6.51 -9.20 9.65
N LYS A 174 6.95 -7.98 9.98
CA LYS A 174 7.04 -7.48 11.36
C LYS A 174 6.35 -6.11 11.47
N PRO A 175 5.71 -5.78 12.60
CA PRO A 175 5.22 -4.43 12.81
C PRO A 175 6.34 -3.38 12.61
N LYS A 176 6.05 -2.27 11.93
CA LYS A 176 7.00 -1.15 11.77
C LYS A 176 7.36 -0.50 13.11
N VAL A 177 6.39 -0.46 13.99
CA VAL A 177 6.53 0.10 15.33
C VAL A 177 6.05 -0.93 16.34
N GLU A 178 6.96 -1.37 17.20
CA GLU A 178 6.61 -2.20 18.35
C GLU A 178 6.15 -1.28 19.49
N VAL A 179 4.85 -1.12 19.60
CA VAL A 179 4.24 -0.35 20.69
C VAL A 179 3.99 -1.29 21.87
N ASN A 180 4.74 -1.10 22.94
CA ASN A 180 4.64 -1.94 24.13
C ASN A 180 3.55 -1.46 25.09
N ASP A 181 3.19 -0.19 25.08
CA ASP A 181 2.18 0.37 25.96
C ASP A 181 0.77 0.18 25.38
N ASN A 182 -0.05 -0.64 26.05
CA ASN A 182 -1.42 -0.92 25.64
C ASN A 182 -2.32 0.32 25.50
N ARG A 183 -2.02 1.40 26.24
CA ARG A 183 -2.76 2.67 26.15
C ARG A 183 -2.50 3.34 24.81
N ILE A 184 -1.23 3.34 24.35
CA ILE A 184 -0.85 3.87 23.03
C ILE A 184 -1.41 3.00 21.91
N GLN A 185 -1.44 1.68 22.07
CA GLN A 185 -2.09 0.78 21.10
C GLN A 185 -3.58 1.11 20.92
N LYS A 186 -4.31 1.36 22.03
CA LYS A 186 -5.72 1.79 21.97
C LYS A 186 -5.87 3.13 21.24
N VAL A 187 -4.99 4.09 21.51
CA VAL A 187 -4.98 5.41 20.84
C VAL A 187 -4.72 5.25 19.35
N LEU A 188 -3.73 4.45 18.92
CA LEU A 188 -3.45 4.20 17.50
C LEU A 188 -4.66 3.57 16.78
N SER A 189 -5.31 2.60 17.43
CA SER A 189 -6.55 2.02 16.89
C SER A 189 -7.66 3.06 16.76
N HIS A 190 -7.82 3.94 17.75
CA HIS A 190 -8.80 5.01 17.70
C HIS A 190 -8.51 6.02 16.59
N ILE A 191 -7.25 6.43 16.43
CA ILE A 191 -6.83 7.35 15.34
C ILE A 191 -7.18 6.70 13.98
N ARG A 192 -6.83 5.43 13.78
CA ARG A 192 -7.09 4.71 12.53
C ARG A 192 -8.57 4.69 12.18
N LYS A 193 -9.42 4.32 13.13
CA LYS A 193 -10.88 4.26 12.95
C LYS A 193 -11.52 5.64 12.67
N ASN A 194 -10.90 6.70 13.14
CA ASN A 194 -11.45 8.05 13.06
C ASN A 194 -10.60 8.99 12.18
N ILE A 195 -9.72 8.46 11.33
CA ILE A 195 -8.78 9.27 10.55
C ILE A 195 -9.46 10.29 9.62
N TYR A 196 -10.67 9.99 9.16
CA TYR A 196 -11.49 10.87 8.31
C TYR A 196 -12.25 11.94 9.09
N LYS A 197 -12.21 11.89 10.43
CA LYS A 197 -12.85 12.86 11.33
C LYS A 197 -11.81 13.79 11.95
N THR A 198 -12.27 14.81 12.64
CA THR A 198 -11.40 15.60 13.51
C THR A 198 -10.99 14.75 14.71
N VAL A 199 -9.68 14.55 14.87
CA VAL A 199 -9.11 13.84 16.02
C VAL A 199 -8.41 14.87 16.90
N ASP A 200 -8.93 15.04 18.11
CA ASP A 200 -8.44 15.98 19.07
C ASP A 200 -7.46 15.33 20.06
N ILE A 201 -6.39 16.05 20.40
CA ILE A 201 -5.33 15.54 21.28
C ILE A 201 -5.80 15.33 22.71
N ASP A 202 -6.70 16.19 23.21
CA ASP A 202 -7.23 16.05 24.56
C ASP A 202 -8.11 14.80 24.70
N SER A 203 -8.90 14.52 23.67
CA SER A 203 -9.66 13.25 23.56
C SER A 203 -8.78 12.02 23.54
N LEU A 204 -7.64 12.05 22.82
CA LEU A 204 -6.66 10.95 22.80
C LEU A 204 -5.98 10.76 24.16
N ALA A 205 -5.65 11.85 24.86
CA ALA A 205 -5.09 11.78 26.21
C ALA A 205 -6.12 11.13 27.17
N ALA A 206 -7.41 11.49 27.08
CA ALA A 206 -8.47 10.87 27.86
C ALA A 206 -8.60 9.36 27.59
N ILE A 207 -8.57 8.92 26.31
CA ILE A 207 -8.58 7.49 25.92
C ILE A 207 -7.41 6.73 26.55
N SER A 208 -6.24 7.37 26.66
CA SER A 208 -5.07 6.77 27.29
C SER A 208 -5.07 6.88 28.82
N CYS A 209 -6.05 7.54 29.43
CA CYS A 209 -6.11 7.84 30.87
C CYS A 209 -4.85 8.59 31.37
N LEU A 210 -4.30 9.50 30.55
CA LEU A 210 -3.10 10.29 30.85
C LEU A 210 -3.40 11.79 30.78
N SER A 211 -2.58 12.60 31.49
CA SER A 211 -2.56 14.04 31.21
C SER A 211 -2.01 14.28 29.80
N LYS A 212 -2.41 15.40 29.17
CA LYS A 212 -2.00 15.77 27.80
C LYS A 212 -0.48 15.70 27.60
N ASP A 213 0.28 16.30 28.51
CA ASP A 213 1.75 16.35 28.41
C ASP A 213 2.38 14.95 28.56
N HIS A 214 1.85 14.13 29.46
CA HIS A 214 2.33 12.77 29.63
C HIS A 214 1.99 11.93 28.42
N PHE A 215 0.78 12.04 27.88
CA PHE A 215 0.35 11.38 26.65
C PHE A 215 1.28 11.72 25.47
N ILE A 216 1.54 13.01 25.20
CA ILE A 216 2.41 13.44 24.10
C ILE A 216 3.81 12.85 24.22
N ARG A 217 4.39 12.88 25.43
CA ARG A 217 5.73 12.31 25.67
C ARG A 217 5.76 10.80 25.48
N LEU A 218 4.78 10.09 26.03
CA LEU A 218 4.69 8.63 25.92
C LEU A 218 4.46 8.21 24.48
N PHE A 219 3.52 8.86 23.78
CA PHE A 219 3.26 8.60 22.36
C PHE A 219 4.51 8.79 21.50
N LYS A 220 5.24 9.91 21.70
CA LYS A 220 6.50 10.15 20.97
C LYS A 220 7.56 9.10 21.29
N LYS A 221 7.64 8.64 22.53
CA LYS A 221 8.56 7.55 22.93
C LYS A 221 8.22 6.24 22.22
N GLU A 222 6.96 5.84 22.19
CA GLU A 222 6.49 4.57 21.64
C GLU A 222 6.41 4.57 20.10
N VAL A 223 6.03 5.70 19.49
CA VAL A 223 5.74 5.80 18.04
C VAL A 223 6.84 6.53 17.27
N GLY A 224 7.74 7.25 17.94
CA GLY A 224 8.84 7.98 17.33
C GLY A 224 8.50 9.41 16.90
N THR A 225 7.21 9.76 16.77
CA THR A 225 6.72 11.09 16.36
C THR A 225 5.65 11.61 17.32
N THR A 226 5.36 12.93 17.28
CA THR A 226 4.26 13.46 18.10
C THR A 226 2.90 13.01 17.58
N PRO A 227 1.86 12.95 18.44
CA PRO A 227 0.52 12.56 18.02
C PRO A 227 0.00 13.38 16.83
N LEU A 228 0.18 14.70 16.85
CA LEU A 228 -0.26 15.59 15.79
C LEU A 228 0.47 15.35 14.47
N GLN A 229 1.79 15.17 14.51
CA GLN A 229 2.57 14.83 13.32
C GLN A 229 2.11 13.49 12.72
N TYR A 230 1.92 12.47 13.55
CA TYR A 230 1.41 11.17 13.13
C TYR A 230 0.03 11.26 12.45
N ILE A 231 -0.92 11.96 13.08
CA ILE A 231 -2.26 12.14 12.54
C ILE A 231 -2.22 12.87 11.19
N ASN A 232 -1.46 13.97 11.09
CA ASN A 232 -1.36 14.76 9.86
C ASN A 232 -0.73 13.94 8.73
N GLN A 233 0.33 13.19 9.01
CA GLN A 233 0.94 12.30 8.03
C GLN A 233 -0.07 11.26 7.54
N LYS A 234 -0.77 10.57 8.44
CA LYS A 234 -1.78 9.57 8.09
C LYS A 234 -2.94 10.16 7.30
N LYS A 235 -3.38 11.38 7.62
CA LYS A 235 -4.40 12.09 6.85
C LYS A 235 -3.93 12.39 5.42
N ILE A 236 -2.70 12.83 5.24
CA ILE A 236 -2.13 13.09 3.91
C ILE A 236 -2.05 11.79 3.10
N GLU A 237 -1.54 10.71 3.69
CA GLU A 237 -1.47 9.38 3.05
C GLU A 237 -2.87 8.91 2.60
N LYS A 238 -3.89 9.04 3.46
CA LYS A 238 -5.27 8.70 3.10
C LYS A 238 -5.86 9.63 2.03
N ALA A 239 -5.57 10.94 2.09
CA ALA A 239 -5.99 11.87 1.04
C ALA A 239 -5.41 11.50 -0.33
N GLN A 240 -4.12 11.18 -0.38
CA GLN A 240 -3.47 10.74 -1.61
C GLN A 240 -4.07 9.44 -2.15
N LEU A 241 -4.38 8.48 -1.28
CA LEU A 241 -5.05 7.24 -1.68
C LEU A 241 -6.46 7.51 -2.24
N ILE A 242 -7.26 8.33 -1.57
CA ILE A 242 -8.61 8.71 -2.04
C ILE A 242 -8.54 9.38 -3.41
N LEU A 243 -7.58 10.27 -3.63
CA LEU A 243 -7.39 10.95 -4.92
C LEU A 243 -7.16 9.99 -6.07
N ILE A 244 -6.57 8.83 -5.82
CA ILE A 244 -6.29 7.83 -6.85
C ILE A 244 -7.31 6.70 -6.93
N THR A 245 -8.15 6.53 -5.91
CA THR A 245 -9.13 5.42 -5.83
C THR A 245 -10.56 5.88 -6.00
N GLU A 246 -10.84 7.19 -5.90
CA GLU A 246 -12.18 7.75 -6.00
C GLU A 246 -12.24 8.96 -6.93
N ASP A 247 -13.31 9.05 -7.71
CA ASP A 247 -13.58 10.20 -8.58
C ASP A 247 -14.20 11.34 -7.78
N ILE A 248 -13.41 11.93 -6.87
CA ILE A 248 -13.83 13.01 -6.00
C ILE A 248 -12.95 14.25 -6.24
N PRO A 249 -13.52 15.43 -6.49
CA PRO A 249 -12.74 16.67 -6.57
C PRO A 249 -11.96 16.93 -5.28
N VAL A 250 -10.71 17.41 -5.40
CA VAL A 250 -9.82 17.68 -4.23
C VAL A 250 -10.51 18.49 -3.14
N LYS A 251 -11.34 19.49 -3.53
CA LYS A 251 -12.12 20.32 -2.58
C LYS A 251 -13.12 19.55 -1.73
N ASN A 252 -13.52 18.34 -2.15
CA ASN A 252 -14.48 17.49 -1.47
C ASN A 252 -13.82 16.41 -0.60
N ILE A 253 -12.48 16.32 -0.63
CA ILE A 253 -11.74 15.42 0.25
C ILE A 253 -11.71 16.03 1.64
N GLY A 254 -12.80 15.81 2.39
CA GLY A 254 -12.99 16.33 3.73
C GLY A 254 -12.23 15.54 4.81
N ILE A 255 -10.93 15.33 4.61
CA ILE A 255 -10.08 14.74 5.65
C ILE A 255 -9.77 15.83 6.68
N GLY A 256 -10.77 16.20 7.45
CA GLY A 256 -10.73 17.15 8.55
C GLY A 256 -9.72 18.29 8.34
N ARG A 257 -10.18 19.50 8.09
CA ARG A 257 -9.29 20.66 7.94
C ARG A 257 -8.28 20.64 9.09
N ALA A 258 -6.99 20.39 8.75
CA ALA A 258 -5.93 20.75 9.63
C ALA A 258 -5.99 22.29 9.71
N HIS A 259 -6.46 22.83 10.83
CA HIS A 259 -6.26 24.23 11.12
C HIS A 259 -4.74 24.41 11.31
N VAL A 260 -4.13 25.13 10.39
CA VAL A 260 -2.82 25.72 10.56
C VAL A 260 -2.94 26.82 11.64
#